data_1d5afbe197f45100e25dd376a8ec3e26
#
_entry.id   1d5afbe197f45100e25dd376a8ec3e26
#
_cell.length_a   1.000
_cell.length_b   1.000
_cell.length_c   1.000
_cell.angle_alpha   90.00
_cell.angle_beta   90.00
_cell.angle_gamma   90.00
#
_symmetry.space_group_name_H-M   'P 1'
#
loop_
_entity.id
_entity.type
_entity.pdbx_description
1 polymer ?
#
loop_
_entity_poly.entity_id
_entity_poly.type
_entity_poly.pdbx_seq_one_letter_code
_entity_poly.pdbx_strand_id
1 'polypeptide(L)'
;MSNLSRRNFVKGAGLASAAVAASAAAVPALADEAATDVVYPEGLQASDFAESPVELAPITEFAAEYTYDVVVIGAGTGGVPAALSAVEEGATACCLQKESAPLSQGGTSTGIMLDESDEQGVMNHMQGFIEDCHWRADRGLARFYYDHSGETMRWMEVRSMEAGFPPYSIGEVTFEYEDGSKCTKRSNRFGPKPYTNNELINALAKLAEERGVDFYYSTPGVQLIQDESGAVTGVVGKTEAGEYIKFNATKGVIVSTGDYQNNQSLVERYCPDVKEFDRKQVGKTGDGILMTMAIGAGFVPVGHSHMMHDFDSGPMFNEPFLTVNENGERFMNEDAEFEQLNNELRYQPKPGWYSQIFDANYVDQVTEWGGRATDPEKLEIYMPDIEMDRSVESGAGVLEYLIDTHRCDTLEELAEALGIPADALIASVERYNELVDAGFDSDFGKKACYMKRIDTPPFYGIHKHIRVSALCAGMTVNANYQVTKIDGTVIPNLWATGFGAGQLCGLPDWSMYTGGMSAGHCMTSGRYCGIAAATGKYEPTTPITDEDVAAAGYDMDVIHGVK
;
A
#
# COMPACT_ATOMS: atom_id res chain seq x y z
N MET A 1 37.31 -28.95 5.48
CA MET A 1 36.71 -28.13 6.53
C MET A 1 35.28 -28.58 6.69
N SER A 2 34.91 -29.05 7.88
CA SER A 2 33.79 -29.95 8.14
C SER A 2 32.43 -29.22 8.14
N ASN A 3 31.50 -29.78 7.40
CA ASN A 3 30.08 -29.42 7.42
C ASN A 3 29.48 -29.63 8.83
N LEU A 4 29.13 -28.55 9.50
CA LEU A 4 28.27 -28.59 10.68
C LEU A 4 26.79 -28.55 10.23
N SER A 5 26.17 -29.72 10.24
CA SER A 5 24.75 -29.91 9.94
C SER A 5 23.90 -29.41 11.12
N ARG A 6 22.81 -28.67 10.82
CA ARG A 6 21.79 -28.19 11.76
C ARG A 6 21.18 -29.30 12.68
N ARG A 7 21.41 -30.56 12.39
CA ARG A 7 20.90 -31.68 13.18
C ARG A 7 21.59 -31.91 14.55
N ASN A 8 22.73 -31.29 14.80
CA ASN A 8 23.47 -31.51 16.04
C ASN A 8 23.19 -30.50 17.15
N PHE A 9 22.38 -29.49 16.89
CA PHE A 9 22.02 -28.47 17.91
C PHE A 9 20.87 -28.92 18.83
N VAL A 10 20.07 -29.91 18.43
CA VAL A 10 18.85 -30.34 19.16
C VAL A 10 19.11 -31.46 20.21
N LYS A 11 20.34 -31.95 20.34
CA LYS A 11 20.64 -33.06 21.26
C LYS A 11 21.20 -32.66 22.63
N GLY A 12 21.23 -31.38 22.97
CA GLY A 12 21.80 -30.86 24.22
C GLY A 12 20.81 -30.36 25.29
N ALA A 13 19.51 -30.34 25.02
CA ALA A 13 18.51 -29.86 25.98
C ALA A 13 17.46 -30.94 26.27
N GLY A 14 17.87 -31.94 26.97
CA GLY A 14 16.98 -32.97 27.52
C GLY A 14 17.08 -32.95 29.05
N LEU A 15 15.92 -32.95 29.69
CA LEU A 15 15.62 -33.16 31.10
C LEU A 15 15.45 -31.87 31.97
N ALA A 16 14.22 -31.37 31.94
CA ALA A 16 13.43 -31.06 33.14
C ALA A 16 11.97 -30.78 32.74
N SER A 17 11.20 -31.86 32.54
CA SER A 17 9.73 -31.78 32.49
C SER A 17 9.23 -31.86 33.94
N ALA A 18 8.85 -30.74 34.50
CA ALA A 18 8.00 -30.66 35.67
C ALA A 18 6.57 -30.27 35.22
N ALA A 19 5.63 -31.20 35.44
CA ALA A 19 4.22 -30.99 35.21
C ALA A 19 3.72 -29.79 36.04
N VAL A 20 3.15 -28.79 35.39
CA VAL A 20 2.32 -27.78 36.05
C VAL A 20 0.88 -28.09 35.67
N ALA A 21 0.13 -28.51 36.68
CA ALA A 21 -1.32 -28.69 36.60
C ALA A 21 -1.99 -27.32 36.36
N ALA A 22 -2.90 -27.30 35.40
CA ALA A 22 -3.76 -26.13 35.17
C ALA A 22 -4.66 -25.91 36.39
N SER A 23 -4.39 -24.84 37.12
CA SER A 23 -5.39 -24.21 38.00
C SER A 23 -5.76 -22.88 37.35
N ALA A 24 -7.04 -22.75 36.96
CA ALA A 24 -7.64 -21.48 36.62
C ALA A 24 -7.58 -20.58 37.86
N ALA A 25 -6.59 -19.72 37.91
CA ALA A 25 -6.53 -18.63 38.88
C ALA A 25 -7.03 -17.37 38.16
N ALA A 26 -8.08 -16.77 38.74
CA ALA A 26 -8.54 -15.44 38.36
C ALA A 26 -7.34 -14.48 38.33
N VAL A 27 -7.23 -13.71 37.26
CA VAL A 27 -6.28 -12.61 37.17
C VAL A 27 -6.65 -11.63 38.29
N PRO A 28 -5.77 -11.38 39.25
CA PRO A 28 -6.02 -10.33 40.21
C PRO A 28 -6.06 -8.99 39.46
N ALA A 29 -7.05 -8.16 39.80
CA ALA A 29 -6.96 -6.75 39.45
C ALA A 29 -5.55 -6.26 39.84
N LEU A 30 -4.88 -5.59 38.93
CA LEU A 30 -3.59 -4.94 39.19
C LEU A 30 -3.83 -3.95 40.34
N ALA A 31 -3.55 -4.42 41.57
CA ALA A 31 -3.40 -3.55 42.72
C ALA A 31 -2.09 -2.81 42.53
N ASP A 32 -2.05 -1.56 43.00
CA ASP A 32 -0.90 -0.68 43.06
C ASP A 32 0.44 -1.45 43.09
N GLU A 33 1.10 -1.57 41.93
CA GLU A 33 2.44 -2.07 41.91
C GLU A 33 3.35 -1.04 42.60
N ALA A 34 4.01 -1.49 43.64
CA ALA A 34 5.12 -0.79 44.20
C ALA A 34 6.01 -0.32 43.08
N ALA A 35 6.33 0.98 43.06
CA ALA A 35 7.19 1.61 42.09
C ALA A 35 8.40 0.72 41.84
N THR A 36 8.50 0.15 40.66
CA THR A 36 9.74 -0.50 40.24
C THR A 36 10.80 0.57 40.24
N ASP A 37 11.94 0.29 40.84
CA ASP A 37 13.12 1.19 40.89
C ASP A 37 13.73 1.37 39.48
N VAL A 38 12.93 1.81 38.51
CA VAL A 38 13.43 2.14 37.16
C VAL A 38 14.12 3.49 37.25
N VAL A 39 15.43 3.48 37.09
CA VAL A 39 16.24 4.69 37.05
C VAL A 39 16.23 5.25 35.63
N TYR A 40 15.61 6.41 35.48
CA TYR A 40 15.68 7.15 34.23
C TYR A 40 16.93 8.05 34.18
N PRO A 41 17.52 8.29 33.02
CA PRO A 41 18.57 9.30 32.84
C PRO A 41 18.09 10.68 33.33
N GLU A 42 19.04 11.55 33.71
CA GLU A 42 18.70 12.89 34.18
C GLU A 42 17.85 13.66 33.15
N GLY A 43 16.74 14.20 33.61
CA GLY A 43 15.79 14.93 32.77
C GLY A 43 14.69 14.08 32.11
N LEU A 44 14.73 12.74 32.26
CA LEU A 44 13.69 11.84 31.74
C LEU A 44 12.84 11.25 32.86
N GLN A 45 11.60 10.96 32.54
CA GLN A 45 10.63 10.34 33.45
C GLN A 45 9.74 9.32 32.71
N ALA A 46 9.00 8.49 33.43
CA ALA A 46 8.17 7.44 32.86
C ALA A 46 7.19 7.97 31.81
N SER A 47 6.63 9.16 32.01
CA SER A 47 5.69 9.79 31.07
C SER A 47 6.30 10.12 29.70
N ASP A 48 7.64 10.25 29.61
CA ASP A 48 8.31 10.53 28.34
C ASP A 48 8.30 9.31 27.41
N PHE A 49 8.07 8.13 27.98
CA PHE A 49 7.99 6.85 27.25
C PHE A 49 6.56 6.29 27.19
N ALA A 50 5.62 6.89 27.90
CA ALA A 50 4.22 6.50 27.87
C ALA A 50 3.53 7.04 26.62
N GLU A 51 2.61 6.24 26.04
CA GLU A 51 1.69 6.75 25.04
C GLU A 51 0.66 7.67 25.71
N SER A 52 0.54 8.89 25.22
CA SER A 52 -0.55 9.77 25.66
C SER A 52 -1.86 9.19 25.11
N PRO A 53 -2.89 8.97 25.95
CA PRO A 53 -4.18 8.54 25.47
C PRO A 53 -4.76 9.62 24.54
N VAL A 54 -5.43 9.18 23.48
CA VAL A 54 -6.19 10.08 22.61
C VAL A 54 -7.52 10.37 23.29
N GLU A 55 -7.75 11.63 23.66
CA GLU A 55 -8.98 12.07 24.28
C GLU A 55 -9.70 13.06 23.35
N LEU A 56 -11.00 12.81 23.12
CA LEU A 56 -11.87 13.70 22.38
C LEU A 56 -12.98 14.21 23.30
N ALA A 57 -13.15 15.53 23.37
CA ALA A 57 -14.25 16.12 24.13
C ALA A 57 -15.60 15.65 23.53
N PRO A 58 -16.56 15.16 24.34
CA PRO A 58 -17.84 14.70 23.84
C PRO A 58 -18.61 15.79 23.09
N ILE A 59 -19.08 15.47 21.89
CA ILE A 59 -19.96 16.33 21.09
C ILE A 59 -21.40 15.89 21.40
N THR A 60 -22.20 16.80 21.92
CA THR A 60 -23.57 16.51 22.40
C THR A 60 -24.66 17.34 21.71
N GLU A 61 -24.29 18.36 20.94
CA GLU A 61 -25.22 19.21 20.21
C GLU A 61 -25.11 18.96 18.71
N PHE A 62 -26.24 18.68 18.06
CA PHE A 62 -26.30 18.33 16.65
C PHE A 62 -27.31 19.21 15.92
N ALA A 63 -26.91 19.71 14.74
CA ALA A 63 -27.79 20.44 13.83
C ALA A 63 -28.81 19.51 13.15
N ALA A 64 -28.42 18.25 12.92
CA ALA A 64 -29.30 17.23 12.37
C ALA A 64 -28.87 15.82 12.84
N GLU A 65 -29.82 14.88 12.76
CA GLU A 65 -29.56 13.45 13.01
C GLU A 65 -30.14 12.62 11.87
N TYR A 66 -29.34 11.66 11.39
CA TYR A 66 -29.76 10.68 10.38
C TYR A 66 -29.56 9.26 10.91
N THR A 67 -30.26 8.31 10.31
CA THR A 67 -30.15 6.90 10.72
C THR A 67 -30.05 6.03 9.46
N TYR A 68 -29.02 5.19 9.44
CA TYR A 68 -28.73 4.19 8.41
C TYR A 68 -28.44 2.84 9.07
N ASP A 69 -28.49 1.78 8.28
CA ASP A 69 -27.99 0.47 8.74
C ASP A 69 -26.48 0.49 8.86
N VAL A 70 -25.79 0.99 7.82
CA VAL A 70 -24.34 1.03 7.75
C VAL A 70 -23.87 2.46 7.48
N VAL A 71 -22.91 2.92 8.28
CA VAL A 71 -22.25 4.22 8.08
C VAL A 71 -20.78 3.99 7.73
N VAL A 72 -20.36 4.49 6.58
CA VAL A 72 -18.97 4.40 6.11
C VAL A 72 -18.29 5.76 6.29
N ILE A 73 -17.05 5.78 6.78
CA ILE A 73 -16.25 6.98 6.97
C ILE A 73 -15.07 6.94 5.99
N GLY A 74 -15.10 7.78 4.95
CA GLY A 74 -14.10 7.87 3.89
C GLY A 74 -14.54 7.20 2.59
N ALA A 75 -14.63 8.00 1.51
CA ALA A 75 -14.98 7.56 0.16
C ALA A 75 -13.75 7.29 -0.69
N GLY A 76 -12.89 6.38 -0.23
CA GLY A 76 -11.70 5.93 -0.95
C GLY A 76 -11.85 4.54 -1.57
N THR A 77 -10.68 3.92 -1.89
CA THR A 77 -10.58 2.58 -2.50
C THR A 77 -11.26 1.47 -1.69
N GLY A 78 -11.38 1.61 -0.38
CA GLY A 78 -12.12 0.66 0.47
C GLY A 78 -13.55 1.12 0.76
N GLY A 79 -13.77 2.42 0.96
CA GLY A 79 -15.05 2.94 1.46
C GLY A 79 -16.18 2.91 0.43
N VAL A 80 -15.91 3.27 -0.83
CA VAL A 80 -16.91 3.19 -1.90
C VAL A 80 -17.35 1.75 -2.14
N PRO A 81 -16.43 0.76 -2.27
CA PRO A 81 -16.81 -0.65 -2.31
C PRO A 81 -17.60 -1.11 -1.09
N ALA A 82 -17.26 -0.63 0.12
CA ALA A 82 -18.00 -0.99 1.33
C ALA A 82 -19.44 -0.48 1.30
N ALA A 83 -19.65 0.80 0.98
CA ALA A 83 -20.98 1.39 0.92
C ALA A 83 -21.85 0.77 -0.18
N LEU A 84 -21.27 0.57 -1.39
CA LEU A 84 -21.96 -0.05 -2.50
C LEU A 84 -22.37 -1.50 -2.18
N SER A 85 -21.44 -2.29 -1.60
CA SER A 85 -21.74 -3.67 -1.23
C SER A 85 -22.78 -3.76 -0.10
N ALA A 86 -22.81 -2.83 0.82
CA ALA A 86 -23.82 -2.81 1.88
C ALA A 86 -25.24 -2.62 1.29
N VAL A 87 -25.42 -1.73 0.33
CA VAL A 87 -26.75 -1.54 -0.31
C VAL A 87 -27.11 -2.69 -1.24
N GLU A 88 -26.15 -3.33 -1.89
CA GLU A 88 -26.37 -4.55 -2.66
C GLU A 88 -26.87 -5.71 -1.82
N GLU A 89 -26.50 -5.76 -0.55
CA GLU A 89 -27.00 -6.70 0.47
C GLU A 89 -28.28 -6.23 1.18
N GLY A 90 -28.89 -5.18 0.68
CA GLY A 90 -30.21 -4.69 1.13
C GLY A 90 -30.18 -3.79 2.38
N ALA A 91 -29.03 -3.33 2.82
CA ALA A 91 -28.93 -2.35 3.89
C ALA A 91 -29.12 -0.92 3.37
N THR A 92 -29.57 -0.01 4.23
CA THR A 92 -29.43 1.43 3.98
C THR A 92 -28.03 1.87 4.38
N ALA A 93 -27.36 2.68 3.54
CA ALA A 93 -26.00 3.10 3.81
C ALA A 93 -25.76 4.58 3.49
N CYS A 94 -24.87 5.20 4.27
CA CYS A 94 -24.29 6.49 3.89
C CYS A 94 -22.76 6.44 3.98
N CYS A 95 -22.11 7.37 3.27
CA CYS A 95 -20.67 7.52 3.26
C CYS A 95 -20.29 8.98 3.52
N LEU A 96 -19.53 9.21 4.58
CA LEU A 96 -18.98 10.52 4.94
C LEU A 96 -17.61 10.67 4.28
N GLN A 97 -17.40 11.78 3.59
CA GLN A 97 -16.13 12.10 2.95
C GLN A 97 -15.67 13.50 3.33
N LYS A 98 -14.42 13.61 3.78
CA LYS A 98 -13.85 14.89 4.20
C LYS A 98 -13.55 15.83 3.03
N GLU A 99 -13.20 15.28 1.88
CA GLU A 99 -12.97 16.03 0.65
C GLU A 99 -14.29 16.28 -0.10
N SER A 100 -14.26 17.18 -1.09
CA SER A 100 -15.44 17.51 -1.92
C SER A 100 -15.82 16.42 -2.95
N ALA A 101 -15.02 15.37 -3.04
CA ALA A 101 -15.23 14.22 -3.93
C ALA A 101 -14.53 12.97 -3.37
N PRO A 102 -14.84 11.77 -3.87
CA PRO A 102 -14.07 10.56 -3.60
C PRO A 102 -12.60 10.74 -3.96
N LEU A 103 -11.70 10.22 -3.14
CA LEU A 103 -10.25 10.32 -3.35
C LEU A 103 -9.56 8.97 -3.20
N SER A 104 -8.90 8.55 -4.26
CA SER A 104 -8.17 7.29 -4.32
C SER A 104 -6.84 7.44 -5.02
N GLN A 105 -6.01 6.40 -5.01
CA GLN A 105 -4.74 6.32 -5.72
C GLN A 105 -4.50 4.91 -6.27
N GLY A 106 -3.39 4.76 -7.02
CA GLY A 106 -3.02 3.52 -7.67
C GLY A 106 -3.68 3.36 -9.03
N GLY A 107 -3.29 2.34 -9.77
CA GLY A 107 -3.77 2.10 -11.13
C GLY A 107 -3.98 0.63 -11.45
N THR A 108 -3.56 -0.27 -10.56
CA THR A 108 -3.69 -1.72 -10.73
C THR A 108 -4.24 -2.34 -9.46
N SER A 109 -5.23 -3.22 -9.61
CA SER A 109 -5.71 -4.10 -8.54
C SER A 109 -5.56 -5.56 -8.95
N THR A 110 -5.43 -6.44 -7.97
CA THR A 110 -5.17 -7.86 -8.20
C THR A 110 -5.97 -8.70 -7.22
N GLY A 111 -6.37 -9.90 -7.66
CA GLY A 111 -7.00 -10.92 -6.82
C GLY A 111 -6.56 -12.33 -7.22
N ILE A 112 -6.74 -13.27 -6.30
CA ILE A 112 -6.41 -14.69 -6.47
C ILE A 112 -7.67 -15.43 -6.89
N MET A 113 -7.62 -16.13 -8.02
CA MET A 113 -8.74 -16.86 -8.60
C MET A 113 -8.77 -18.28 -8.05
N LEU A 114 -9.56 -18.48 -6.97
CA LEU A 114 -9.57 -19.77 -6.26
C LEU A 114 -10.10 -20.93 -7.10
N ASP A 115 -11.09 -20.67 -7.93
CA ASP A 115 -11.70 -21.66 -8.83
C ASP A 115 -10.83 -22.02 -10.04
N GLU A 116 -9.77 -21.25 -10.28
CA GLU A 116 -8.76 -21.48 -11.31
C GLU A 116 -7.39 -21.92 -10.72
N SER A 117 -7.38 -22.20 -9.43
CA SER A 117 -6.17 -22.53 -8.66
C SER A 117 -6.33 -23.83 -7.90
N ASP A 118 -5.22 -24.53 -7.71
CA ASP A 118 -5.18 -25.65 -6.76
C ASP A 118 -5.05 -25.09 -5.33
N GLU A 119 -5.70 -25.72 -4.35
CA GLU A 119 -5.58 -25.33 -2.94
C GLU A 119 -4.11 -25.27 -2.49
N GLN A 120 -3.29 -26.24 -2.90
CA GLN A 120 -1.86 -26.26 -2.61
C GLN A 120 -1.12 -25.10 -3.31
N GLY A 121 -1.48 -24.77 -4.55
CA GLY A 121 -0.90 -23.66 -5.30
C GLY A 121 -1.20 -22.31 -4.63
N VAL A 122 -2.43 -22.10 -4.16
CA VAL A 122 -2.80 -20.92 -3.38
C VAL A 122 -1.98 -20.82 -2.09
N MET A 123 -1.80 -21.96 -1.39
CA MET A 123 -0.98 -22.00 -0.18
C MET A 123 0.49 -21.72 -0.46
N ASN A 124 1.04 -22.26 -1.56
CA ASN A 124 2.42 -21.98 -1.98
C ASN A 124 2.62 -20.50 -2.33
N HIS A 125 1.67 -19.89 -3.06
CA HIS A 125 1.73 -18.47 -3.38
C HIS A 125 1.64 -17.59 -2.13
N MET A 126 0.71 -17.88 -1.23
CA MET A 126 0.58 -17.15 0.03
C MET A 126 1.84 -17.33 0.92
N GLN A 127 2.43 -18.53 0.94
CA GLN A 127 3.66 -18.78 1.67
C GLN A 127 4.83 -17.97 1.08
N GLY A 128 4.95 -17.89 -0.26
CA GLY A 128 5.94 -17.06 -0.92
C GLY A 128 5.79 -15.57 -0.54
N PHE A 129 4.56 -15.05 -0.50
CA PHE A 129 4.29 -13.69 0.00
C PHE A 129 4.73 -13.51 1.46
N ILE A 130 4.46 -14.49 2.33
CA ILE A 130 4.86 -14.42 3.75
C ILE A 130 6.39 -14.46 3.90
N GLU A 131 7.07 -15.25 3.07
CA GLU A 131 8.54 -15.34 3.03
C GLU A 131 9.16 -14.04 2.53
N ASP A 132 8.61 -13.44 1.48
CA ASP A 132 8.99 -12.12 0.98
C ASP A 132 8.83 -11.04 2.05
N CYS A 133 7.75 -11.10 2.84
CA CYS A 133 7.57 -10.29 4.04
C CYS A 133 8.46 -10.70 5.23
N HIS A 134 9.49 -11.51 5.04
CA HIS A 134 10.40 -11.99 6.10
C HIS A 134 9.66 -12.56 7.31
N TRP A 135 8.55 -13.28 7.08
CA TRP A 135 7.67 -13.86 8.09
C TRP A 135 6.97 -12.86 9.02
N ARG A 136 6.89 -11.60 8.63
CA ARG A 136 6.24 -10.52 9.39
C ARG A 136 4.82 -10.20 8.93
N ALA A 137 4.37 -10.78 7.82
CA ALA A 137 3.01 -10.60 7.32
C ALA A 137 1.96 -11.07 8.35
N ASP A 138 0.86 -10.35 8.44
CA ASP A 138 -0.31 -10.82 9.18
C ASP A 138 -0.98 -11.94 8.38
N ARG A 139 -0.91 -13.16 8.90
CA ARG A 139 -1.44 -14.36 8.22
C ARG A 139 -2.97 -14.36 8.13
N GLY A 140 -3.66 -13.76 9.09
CA GLY A 140 -5.11 -13.65 9.09
C GLY A 140 -5.59 -12.73 7.97
N LEU A 141 -4.97 -11.55 7.86
CA LEU A 141 -5.27 -10.58 6.80
C LEU A 141 -4.83 -11.10 5.43
N ALA A 142 -3.68 -11.77 5.34
CA ALA A 142 -3.25 -12.42 4.11
C ALA A 142 -4.26 -13.48 3.66
N ARG A 143 -4.67 -14.39 4.56
CA ARG A 143 -5.67 -15.41 4.25
C ARG A 143 -6.98 -14.80 3.79
N PHE A 144 -7.48 -13.77 4.47
CA PHE A 144 -8.69 -13.05 4.07
C PHE A 144 -8.59 -12.52 2.64
N TYR A 145 -7.45 -11.87 2.30
CA TYR A 145 -7.23 -11.39 0.94
C TYR A 145 -7.22 -12.54 -0.07
N TYR A 146 -6.50 -13.61 0.19
CA TYR A 146 -6.43 -14.77 -0.71
C TYR A 146 -7.78 -15.44 -0.92
N ASP A 147 -8.61 -15.51 0.12
CA ASP A 147 -9.92 -16.15 0.04
C ASP A 147 -10.98 -15.31 -0.70
N HIS A 148 -10.85 -13.99 -0.71
CA HIS A 148 -11.94 -13.11 -1.14
C HIS A 148 -11.58 -12.21 -2.33
N SER A 149 -10.30 -12.06 -2.67
CA SER A 149 -9.90 -11.07 -3.68
C SER A 149 -10.30 -11.44 -5.11
N GLY A 150 -10.37 -12.71 -5.46
CA GLY A 150 -10.77 -13.15 -6.80
C GLY A 150 -12.22 -12.75 -7.12
N GLU A 151 -13.14 -13.02 -6.20
CA GLU A 151 -14.55 -12.59 -6.34
C GLU A 151 -14.65 -11.07 -6.37
N THR A 152 -13.86 -10.37 -5.56
CA THR A 152 -13.82 -8.90 -5.57
C THR A 152 -13.37 -8.36 -6.94
N MET A 153 -12.40 -8.99 -7.60
CA MET A 153 -11.98 -8.56 -8.94
C MET A 153 -13.11 -8.71 -9.95
N ARG A 154 -13.79 -9.85 -9.97
CA ARG A 154 -14.97 -10.06 -10.83
C ARG A 154 -16.07 -9.02 -10.54
N TRP A 155 -16.34 -8.76 -9.27
CA TRP A 155 -17.29 -7.73 -8.86
C TRP A 155 -16.88 -6.34 -9.38
N MET A 156 -15.61 -5.98 -9.25
CA MET A 156 -15.08 -4.71 -9.76
C MET A 156 -15.21 -4.60 -11.28
N GLU A 157 -14.95 -5.68 -12.02
CA GLU A 157 -15.08 -5.76 -13.47
C GLU A 157 -16.53 -5.48 -13.90
N VAL A 158 -17.49 -6.15 -13.28
CA VAL A 158 -18.92 -5.95 -13.59
C VAL A 158 -19.37 -4.53 -13.20
N ARG A 159 -19.03 -4.06 -11.98
CA ARG A 159 -19.49 -2.75 -11.49
C ARG A 159 -18.83 -1.59 -12.23
N SER A 160 -17.57 -1.73 -12.62
CA SER A 160 -16.89 -0.71 -13.43
C SER A 160 -17.50 -0.57 -14.82
N MET A 161 -17.94 -1.67 -15.45
CA MET A 161 -18.66 -1.65 -16.71
C MET A 161 -20.02 -0.94 -16.55
N GLU A 162 -20.78 -1.27 -15.49
CA GLU A 162 -22.05 -0.62 -15.19
C GLU A 162 -21.89 0.89 -14.90
N ALA A 163 -20.79 1.27 -14.23
CA ALA A 163 -20.44 2.67 -13.98
C ALA A 163 -19.92 3.42 -15.21
N GLY A 164 -19.80 2.75 -16.37
CA GLY A 164 -19.26 3.34 -17.60
C GLY A 164 -17.76 3.58 -17.58
N PHE A 165 -17.02 2.92 -16.69
CA PHE A 165 -15.57 3.03 -16.56
C PHE A 165 -14.89 1.65 -16.55
N PRO A 166 -14.97 0.89 -17.66
CA PRO A 166 -14.41 -0.45 -17.72
C PRO A 166 -12.90 -0.47 -17.57
N PRO A 167 -12.31 -1.59 -17.13
CA PRO A 167 -10.86 -1.78 -17.13
C PRO A 167 -10.27 -1.55 -18.53
N TYR A 168 -9.14 -0.87 -18.57
CA TYR A 168 -8.31 -0.75 -19.78
C TYR A 168 -7.75 -2.12 -20.20
N SER A 169 -7.35 -2.90 -19.22
CA SER A 169 -6.90 -4.28 -19.44
C SER A 169 -7.20 -5.14 -18.21
N ILE A 170 -7.56 -6.36 -18.49
CA ILE A 170 -7.64 -7.46 -17.53
C ILE A 170 -6.65 -8.51 -18.02
N GLY A 171 -5.93 -9.15 -17.10
CA GLY A 171 -4.99 -10.22 -17.46
C GLY A 171 -4.76 -11.17 -16.33
N GLU A 172 -4.57 -12.43 -16.67
CA GLU A 172 -4.27 -13.50 -15.76
C GLU A 172 -2.84 -14.00 -15.91
N VAL A 173 -2.28 -14.42 -14.79
CA VAL A 173 -0.98 -15.08 -14.72
C VAL A 173 -1.11 -16.28 -13.80
N THR A 174 -0.80 -17.47 -14.32
CA THR A 174 -0.76 -18.70 -13.54
C THR A 174 0.66 -19.04 -13.15
N PHE A 175 0.90 -19.14 -11.85
CA PHE A 175 2.16 -19.60 -11.27
C PHE A 175 2.11 -21.12 -11.13
N GLU A 176 3.13 -21.81 -11.61
CA GLU A 176 3.31 -23.25 -11.44
C GLU A 176 4.46 -23.49 -10.47
N TYR A 177 4.22 -24.34 -9.47
CA TYR A 177 5.18 -24.67 -8.42
C TYR A 177 5.87 -26.01 -8.69
N GLU A 178 6.99 -26.28 -8.00
CA GLU A 178 7.78 -27.51 -8.18
C GLU A 178 6.99 -28.80 -7.92
N ASP A 179 5.95 -28.73 -7.07
CA ASP A 179 5.05 -29.85 -6.79
C ASP A 179 3.95 -30.04 -7.85
N GLY A 180 3.94 -29.19 -8.89
CA GLY A 180 2.97 -29.20 -9.99
C GLY A 180 1.67 -28.46 -9.68
N SER A 181 1.51 -27.91 -8.48
CA SER A 181 0.32 -27.12 -8.12
C SER A 181 0.36 -25.74 -8.77
N LYS A 182 -0.82 -25.12 -8.92
CA LYS A 182 -1.02 -23.87 -9.66
C LYS A 182 -1.77 -22.83 -8.84
N CYS A 183 -1.40 -21.57 -9.01
CA CYS A 183 -2.13 -20.43 -8.47
C CYS A 183 -2.33 -19.39 -9.57
N THR A 184 -3.57 -19.05 -9.87
CA THR A 184 -3.94 -18.02 -10.87
C THR A 184 -4.25 -16.71 -10.21
N LYS A 185 -3.65 -15.67 -10.73
CA LYS A 185 -3.82 -14.27 -10.32
C LYS A 185 -4.41 -13.46 -11.45
N ARG A 186 -5.51 -12.75 -11.20
CA ARG A 186 -6.12 -11.79 -12.14
C ARG A 186 -5.78 -10.38 -11.74
N SER A 187 -5.36 -9.55 -12.70
CA SER A 187 -5.00 -8.15 -12.49
C SER A 187 -5.82 -7.24 -13.39
N ASN A 188 -6.38 -6.18 -12.82
CA ASN A 188 -7.18 -5.16 -13.49
C ASN A 188 -6.44 -3.82 -13.49
N ARG A 189 -6.40 -3.15 -14.65
CA ARG A 189 -5.92 -1.77 -14.80
C ARG A 189 -7.07 -0.92 -15.29
N PHE A 190 -7.35 0.17 -14.59
CA PHE A 190 -8.49 1.04 -14.88
C PHE A 190 -8.06 2.33 -15.55
N GLY A 191 -8.88 2.78 -16.50
CA GLY A 191 -8.68 3.98 -17.29
C GLY A 191 -7.52 3.92 -18.28
N PRO A 192 -7.39 4.94 -19.13
CA PRO A 192 -6.20 5.13 -19.95
C PRO A 192 -4.97 5.41 -19.07
N LYS A 193 -3.77 5.37 -19.67
CA LYS A 193 -2.59 5.85 -18.94
C LYS A 193 -2.86 7.27 -18.39
N PRO A 194 -2.44 7.56 -17.16
CA PRO A 194 -1.54 6.80 -16.27
C PRO A 194 -2.19 5.71 -15.41
N TYR A 195 -3.31 5.11 -15.78
CA TYR A 195 -4.06 4.09 -15.05
C TYR A 195 -4.45 4.55 -13.64
N THR A 196 -5.65 5.08 -13.46
CA THR A 196 -6.03 5.68 -12.19
C THR A 196 -7.25 5.04 -11.54
N ASN A 197 -7.04 4.51 -10.34
CA ASN A 197 -8.14 4.06 -9.49
C ASN A 197 -8.99 5.25 -8.99
N ASN A 198 -8.48 6.47 -9.02
CA ASN A 198 -9.26 7.63 -8.57
C ASN A 198 -10.50 7.84 -9.44
N GLU A 199 -10.37 7.79 -10.75
CA GLU A 199 -11.48 7.95 -11.68
C GLU A 199 -12.47 6.78 -11.57
N LEU A 200 -11.96 5.55 -11.43
CA LEU A 200 -12.78 4.38 -11.16
C LEU A 200 -13.64 4.58 -9.90
N ILE A 201 -13.02 4.96 -8.79
CA ILE A 201 -13.73 5.13 -7.51
C ILE A 201 -14.76 6.26 -7.58
N ASN A 202 -14.48 7.33 -8.34
CA ASN A 202 -15.46 8.38 -8.62
C ASN A 202 -16.64 7.86 -9.46
N ALA A 203 -16.40 7.01 -10.46
CA ALA A 203 -17.45 6.38 -11.25
C ALA A 203 -18.29 5.42 -10.39
N LEU A 204 -17.65 4.60 -9.57
CA LEU A 204 -18.35 3.69 -8.65
C LEU A 204 -19.14 4.43 -7.56
N ALA A 205 -18.67 5.58 -7.08
CA ALA A 205 -19.43 6.39 -6.14
C ALA A 205 -20.74 6.89 -6.75
N LYS A 206 -20.73 7.32 -8.02
CA LYS A 206 -21.96 7.68 -8.75
C LYS A 206 -22.92 6.50 -8.89
N LEU A 207 -22.39 5.32 -9.23
CA LEU A 207 -23.19 4.09 -9.29
C LEU A 207 -23.79 3.76 -7.91
N ALA A 208 -23.02 3.98 -6.83
CA ALA A 208 -23.49 3.77 -5.45
C ALA A 208 -24.60 4.75 -5.08
N GLU A 209 -24.49 6.03 -5.47
CA GLU A 209 -25.56 7.04 -5.32
C GLU A 209 -26.84 6.62 -6.05
N GLU A 210 -26.73 6.14 -7.30
CA GLU A 210 -27.86 5.62 -8.10
C GLU A 210 -28.53 4.41 -7.43
N ARG A 211 -27.77 3.63 -6.64
CA ARG A 211 -28.26 2.46 -5.89
C ARG A 211 -28.71 2.79 -4.46
N GLY A 212 -28.69 4.06 -4.08
CA GLY A 212 -29.26 4.53 -2.82
C GLY A 212 -28.27 4.70 -1.67
N VAL A 213 -26.98 4.84 -1.96
CA VAL A 213 -26.00 5.32 -0.96
C VAL A 213 -26.09 6.84 -0.87
N ASP A 214 -26.26 7.39 0.32
CA ASP A 214 -26.19 8.83 0.54
C ASP A 214 -24.72 9.23 0.82
N PHE A 215 -24.13 10.09 -0.03
CA PHE A 215 -22.80 10.64 0.20
C PHE A 215 -22.88 12.02 0.84
N TYR A 216 -22.09 12.21 1.90
CA TYR A 216 -21.91 13.49 2.59
C TYR A 216 -20.46 13.96 2.34
N TYR A 217 -20.27 14.70 1.26
CA TYR A 217 -18.98 15.32 0.92
C TYR A 217 -18.67 16.51 1.81
N SER A 218 -17.40 16.91 1.89
CA SER A 218 -16.92 17.97 2.81
C SER A 218 -17.41 17.80 4.26
N THR A 219 -17.59 16.54 4.66
CA THR A 219 -18.15 16.17 5.95
C THR A 219 -17.28 15.10 6.61
N PRO A 220 -16.11 15.46 7.19
CA PRO A 220 -15.29 14.52 7.92
C PRO A 220 -16.03 13.92 9.10
N GLY A 221 -15.87 12.59 9.31
CA GLY A 221 -16.18 11.97 10.58
C GLY A 221 -15.17 12.45 11.64
N VAL A 222 -15.64 12.87 12.79
CA VAL A 222 -14.80 13.47 13.85
C VAL A 222 -14.87 12.78 15.20
N GLN A 223 -15.92 12.00 15.47
CA GLN A 223 -16.07 11.27 16.73
C GLN A 223 -16.98 10.05 16.54
N LEU A 224 -16.56 8.90 17.06
CA LEU A 224 -17.39 7.70 17.14
C LEU A 224 -18.31 7.77 18.37
N ILE A 225 -19.49 7.17 18.25
CA ILE A 225 -20.50 7.11 19.32
C ILE A 225 -20.62 5.65 19.76
N GLN A 226 -20.53 5.41 21.08
CA GLN A 226 -20.72 4.10 21.68
C GLN A 226 -21.92 4.11 22.61
N ASP A 227 -22.57 2.97 22.75
CA ASP A 227 -23.54 2.73 23.80
C ASP A 227 -22.85 2.27 25.11
N GLU A 228 -23.67 2.00 26.15
CA GLU A 228 -23.21 1.56 27.48
C GLU A 228 -22.48 0.20 27.43
N SER A 229 -22.67 -0.61 26.38
CA SER A 229 -21.98 -1.89 26.20
C SER A 229 -20.61 -1.73 25.55
N GLY A 230 -20.31 -0.54 25.06
CA GLY A 230 -19.12 -0.23 24.27
C GLY A 230 -19.26 -0.56 22.77
N ALA A 231 -20.45 -0.94 22.31
CA ALA A 231 -20.72 -1.12 20.89
C ALA A 231 -20.81 0.22 20.17
N VAL A 232 -20.24 0.30 18.95
CA VAL A 232 -20.34 1.51 18.14
C VAL A 232 -21.72 1.60 17.52
N THR A 233 -22.38 2.74 17.72
CA THR A 233 -23.76 3.01 17.29
C THR A 233 -23.88 4.18 16.33
N GLY A 234 -22.77 4.81 15.98
CA GLY A 234 -22.78 5.91 15.03
C GLY A 234 -21.49 6.71 14.99
N VAL A 235 -21.53 7.79 14.22
CA VAL A 235 -20.45 8.75 14.08
C VAL A 235 -20.98 10.18 14.03
N VAL A 236 -20.19 11.12 14.51
CA VAL A 236 -20.44 12.55 14.34
C VAL A 236 -19.64 13.03 13.13
N GLY A 237 -20.33 13.62 12.17
CA GLY A 237 -19.74 14.37 11.07
C GLY A 237 -19.71 15.86 11.37
N LYS A 238 -18.75 16.57 10.77
CA LYS A 238 -18.63 18.04 10.87
C LYS A 238 -18.76 18.67 9.50
N THR A 239 -19.69 19.59 9.31
CA THR A 239 -19.90 20.31 8.06
C THR A 239 -18.83 21.40 7.84
N GLU A 240 -18.72 21.93 6.63
CA GLU A 240 -17.89 23.12 6.34
C GLU A 240 -18.29 24.36 7.16
N ALA A 241 -19.59 24.47 7.50
CA ALA A 241 -20.08 25.54 8.37
C ALA A 241 -19.69 25.36 9.86
N GLY A 242 -19.06 24.23 10.19
CA GLY A 242 -18.65 23.89 11.56
C GLY A 242 -19.75 23.27 12.41
N GLU A 243 -20.91 22.98 11.82
CA GLU A 243 -22.03 22.32 12.51
C GLU A 243 -21.77 20.80 12.62
N TYR A 244 -22.28 20.21 13.69
CA TYR A 244 -22.17 18.76 13.89
C TYR A 244 -23.47 18.05 13.47
N ILE A 245 -23.30 16.95 12.75
CA ILE A 245 -24.39 16.06 12.33
C ILE A 245 -24.13 14.69 12.93
N LYS A 246 -25.16 14.10 13.51
CA LYS A 246 -25.11 12.75 14.07
C LYS A 246 -25.64 11.74 13.04
N PHE A 247 -24.83 10.72 12.74
CA PHE A 247 -25.20 9.60 11.90
C PHE A 247 -25.30 8.34 12.77
N ASN A 248 -26.51 7.89 13.04
CA ASN A 248 -26.77 6.66 13.77
C ASN A 248 -26.61 5.46 12.84
N ALA A 249 -25.93 4.42 13.30
CA ALA A 249 -25.73 3.16 12.58
C ALA A 249 -26.42 2.03 13.34
N THR A 250 -27.42 1.39 12.71
CA THR A 250 -28.19 0.32 13.37
C THR A 250 -27.48 -1.03 13.32
N LYS A 251 -26.57 -1.23 12.34
CA LYS A 251 -25.82 -2.47 12.17
C LYS A 251 -24.31 -2.27 12.36
N GLY A 252 -23.76 -1.13 11.93
CA GLY A 252 -22.36 -0.85 12.20
C GLY A 252 -21.73 0.30 11.43
N VAL A 253 -20.51 0.61 11.82
CA VAL A 253 -19.67 1.67 11.24
C VAL A 253 -18.42 1.04 10.62
N ILE A 254 -18.06 1.50 9.42
CA ILE A 254 -16.86 1.08 8.70
C ILE A 254 -15.92 2.28 8.55
N VAL A 255 -14.71 2.20 9.14
CA VAL A 255 -13.69 3.23 9.03
C VAL A 255 -12.79 2.93 7.84
N SER A 256 -12.84 3.76 6.81
CA SER A 256 -12.08 3.65 5.56
C SER A 256 -11.32 4.94 5.21
N THR A 257 -10.76 5.60 6.24
CA THR A 257 -10.13 6.92 6.12
C THR A 257 -8.70 6.88 5.58
N GLY A 258 -8.15 5.69 5.35
CA GLY A 258 -6.77 5.49 4.93
C GLY A 258 -5.77 5.70 6.05
N ASP A 259 -4.53 5.99 5.66
CA ASP A 259 -3.36 6.12 6.53
C ASP A 259 -3.18 7.52 7.14
N TYR A 260 -1.99 7.78 7.70
CA TYR A 260 -1.67 8.99 8.47
C TYR A 260 -0.42 9.74 7.94
N GLN A 261 0.00 9.52 6.68
CA GLN A 261 1.26 10.07 6.13
C GLN A 261 1.39 11.60 6.22
N ASN A 262 0.29 12.33 6.33
CA ASN A 262 0.28 13.79 6.49
C ASN A 262 0.13 14.25 7.95
N ASN A 263 0.15 13.32 8.91
CA ASN A 263 0.21 13.64 10.33
C ASN A 263 1.64 13.51 10.83
N GLN A 264 2.37 14.64 10.87
CA GLN A 264 3.79 14.65 11.18
C GLN A 264 4.10 14.01 12.54
N SER A 265 3.27 14.25 13.57
CA SER A 265 3.47 13.68 14.90
C SER A 265 3.37 12.16 14.91
N LEU A 266 2.42 11.59 14.16
CA LEU A 266 2.30 10.14 14.01
C LEU A 266 3.46 9.57 13.19
N VAL A 267 3.88 10.25 12.12
CA VAL A 267 5.03 9.83 11.30
C VAL A 267 6.32 9.82 12.12
N GLU A 268 6.62 10.90 12.84
CA GLU A 268 7.82 10.98 13.69
C GLU A 268 7.84 9.89 14.77
N ARG A 269 6.68 9.48 15.26
CA ARG A 269 6.58 8.43 16.28
C ARG A 269 6.70 7.03 15.71
N TYR A 270 5.99 6.72 14.62
CA TYR A 270 5.82 5.35 14.13
C TYR A 270 6.67 5.02 12.90
N CYS A 271 7.09 6.03 12.13
CA CYS A 271 7.87 5.90 10.91
C CYS A 271 8.96 6.99 10.82
N PRO A 272 9.81 7.16 11.85
CA PRO A 272 10.77 8.26 11.89
C PRO A 272 11.81 8.23 10.76
N ASP A 273 12.06 7.07 10.18
CA ASP A 273 12.99 6.82 9.08
C ASP A 273 12.51 7.40 7.74
N VAL A 274 11.21 7.70 7.59
CA VAL A 274 10.64 8.30 6.37
C VAL A 274 10.08 9.71 6.59
N LYS A 275 10.35 10.32 7.73
CA LYS A 275 9.81 11.65 8.07
C LYS A 275 10.23 12.76 7.12
N GLU A 276 11.40 12.65 6.50
CA GLU A 276 11.96 13.64 5.57
C GLU A 276 11.60 13.36 4.10
N PHE A 277 10.97 12.23 3.80
CA PHE A 277 10.49 11.97 2.44
C PHE A 277 9.26 12.80 2.11
N ASP A 278 9.16 13.24 0.87
CA ASP A 278 7.93 13.86 0.38
C ASP A 278 6.75 12.89 0.38
N ARG A 279 5.54 13.42 0.44
CA ARG A 279 4.28 12.67 0.47
C ARG A 279 3.59 12.74 -0.88
N LYS A 280 3.12 11.59 -1.37
CA LYS A 280 2.40 11.53 -2.64
C LYS A 280 0.95 12.01 -2.51
N GLN A 281 0.32 11.74 -1.38
CA GLN A 281 -1.07 12.07 -1.12
C GLN A 281 -1.22 13.22 -0.15
N VAL A 282 -2.35 13.93 -0.26
CA VAL A 282 -2.79 14.95 0.68
C VAL A 282 -3.96 14.42 1.52
N GLY A 283 -4.25 15.07 2.63
CA GLY A 283 -5.46 14.78 3.41
C GLY A 283 -5.40 13.49 4.25
N LYS A 284 -4.32 12.73 4.24
CA LYS A 284 -4.15 11.49 5.03
C LYS A 284 -3.62 11.80 6.43
N THR A 285 -4.49 12.28 7.31
CA THR A 285 -4.15 12.84 8.63
C THR A 285 -4.40 11.88 9.80
N GLY A 286 -4.81 10.62 9.50
CA GLY A 286 -5.07 9.61 10.54
C GLY A 286 -6.35 9.84 11.32
N ASP A 287 -7.33 10.54 10.78
CA ASP A 287 -8.54 10.93 11.50
C ASP A 287 -9.30 9.71 12.06
N GLY A 288 -9.47 8.66 11.26
CA GLY A 288 -10.12 7.42 11.70
C GLY A 288 -9.32 6.69 12.77
N ILE A 289 -7.98 6.70 12.66
CA ILE A 289 -7.09 6.10 13.67
C ILE A 289 -7.28 6.83 15.01
N LEU A 290 -7.23 8.15 15.02
CA LEU A 290 -7.39 8.95 16.24
C LEU A 290 -8.79 8.78 16.85
N MET A 291 -9.85 8.76 16.03
CA MET A 291 -11.22 8.53 16.51
C MET A 291 -11.39 7.16 17.17
N THR A 292 -10.79 6.13 16.59
CA THR A 292 -10.89 4.76 17.12
C THR A 292 -10.03 4.58 18.37
N MET A 293 -8.83 5.17 18.42
CA MET A 293 -8.01 5.19 19.63
C MET A 293 -8.75 5.88 20.81
N ALA A 294 -9.52 6.95 20.53
CA ALA A 294 -10.28 7.65 21.56
C ALA A 294 -11.36 6.79 22.22
N ILE A 295 -11.81 5.71 21.58
CA ILE A 295 -12.75 4.73 22.14
C ILE A 295 -12.06 3.43 22.59
N GLY A 296 -10.73 3.42 22.69
CA GLY A 296 -9.94 2.32 23.22
C GLY A 296 -9.50 1.27 22.18
N ALA A 297 -9.62 1.56 20.89
CA ALA A 297 -9.02 0.70 19.86
C ALA A 297 -7.48 0.69 19.99
N GLY A 298 -6.88 -0.46 19.67
CA GLY A 298 -5.43 -0.54 19.54
C GLY A 298 -4.95 0.11 18.23
N PHE A 299 -3.71 0.56 18.26
CA PHE A 299 -2.96 0.95 17.06
C PHE A 299 -1.79 -0.02 16.91
N VAL A 300 -1.50 -0.44 15.67
CA VAL A 300 -0.39 -1.38 15.41
C VAL A 300 0.89 -0.82 16.03
N PRO A 301 1.69 -1.63 16.75
CA PRO A 301 2.95 -1.17 17.33
C PRO A 301 3.94 -0.63 16.30
N VAL A 302 4.94 0.12 16.74
CA VAL A 302 6.00 0.71 15.90
C VAL A 302 6.62 -0.29 14.91
N GLY A 303 7.14 0.23 13.80
CA GLY A 303 7.68 -0.55 12.69
C GLY A 303 6.63 -0.75 11.59
N HIS A 304 5.90 0.30 11.30
CA HIS A 304 4.85 0.31 10.28
C HIS A 304 5.45 0.19 8.88
N SER A 305 4.79 -0.58 8.03
CA SER A 305 5.15 -0.70 6.62
C SER A 305 4.89 0.57 5.84
N HIS A 306 5.80 0.90 4.93
CA HIS A 306 5.69 2.03 4.02
C HIS A 306 5.50 1.54 2.58
N MET A 307 4.70 2.22 1.81
CA MET A 307 4.67 2.06 0.37
C MET A 307 5.46 3.21 -0.25
N MET A 308 6.69 2.94 -0.66
CA MET A 308 7.63 3.93 -1.17
C MET A 308 8.01 3.70 -2.62
N HIS A 309 7.69 2.53 -3.17
CA HIS A 309 7.89 2.28 -4.57
C HIS A 309 6.93 3.18 -5.37
N ASP A 310 7.49 4.04 -6.16
CA ASP A 310 6.75 4.83 -7.11
C ASP A 310 7.11 4.33 -8.51
N PHE A 311 6.31 3.41 -9.04
CA PHE A 311 6.42 2.97 -10.45
C PHE A 311 6.29 4.14 -11.42
N ASP A 312 5.77 5.25 -10.92
CA ASP A 312 5.66 6.50 -11.64
C ASP A 312 6.91 7.39 -11.45
N SER A 313 8.05 6.85 -11.00
CA SER A 313 9.29 7.63 -10.84
C SER A 313 10.08 7.81 -12.15
N GLY A 314 9.46 7.55 -13.29
CA GLY A 314 10.06 7.72 -14.61
C GLY A 314 10.29 6.38 -15.34
N PRO A 315 10.86 6.43 -16.54
CA PRO A 315 11.15 5.24 -17.32
C PRO A 315 12.33 4.44 -16.72
N MET A 316 12.47 3.20 -17.15
CA MET A 316 13.60 2.30 -16.80
C MET A 316 13.83 2.16 -15.29
N PHE A 317 12.83 1.68 -14.64
CA PHE A 317 12.71 1.65 -13.20
C PHE A 317 13.54 0.51 -12.52
N ASN A 318 13.71 -0.66 -13.16
CA ASN A 318 14.41 -1.81 -12.60
C ASN A 318 15.79 -2.09 -13.23
N GLU A 319 16.24 -1.26 -14.16
CA GLU A 319 17.50 -1.49 -14.83
C GLU A 319 18.67 -1.05 -13.93
N PRO A 320 19.70 -1.89 -13.80
CA PRO A 320 20.83 -1.66 -12.90
C PRO A 320 21.85 -0.64 -13.47
N PHE A 321 21.39 0.53 -13.87
CA PHE A 321 22.25 1.63 -14.27
C PHE A 321 22.98 2.25 -13.08
N LEU A 322 24.10 2.93 -13.35
CA LEU A 322 24.79 3.72 -12.33
C LEU A 322 23.80 4.69 -11.68
N THR A 323 23.72 4.66 -10.36
CA THR A 323 22.81 5.49 -9.56
C THR A 323 23.60 6.43 -8.67
N VAL A 324 23.32 7.74 -8.77
CA VAL A 324 23.97 8.79 -7.99
C VAL A 324 22.94 9.58 -7.18
N ASN A 325 23.35 10.09 -6.02
CA ASN A 325 22.56 10.97 -5.18
C ASN A 325 22.63 12.44 -5.67
N GLU A 326 21.96 13.35 -4.98
CA GLU A 326 21.94 14.80 -5.29
C GLU A 326 23.31 15.49 -5.18
N ASN A 327 24.29 14.84 -4.57
CA ASN A 327 25.69 15.31 -4.58
C ASN A 327 26.49 14.79 -5.78
N GLY A 328 25.89 13.99 -6.67
CA GLY A 328 26.58 13.35 -7.79
C GLY A 328 27.40 12.11 -7.38
N GLU A 329 27.23 11.58 -6.19
CA GLU A 329 27.99 10.46 -5.63
C GLU A 329 27.23 9.13 -5.76
N ARG A 330 27.91 8.09 -6.25
CA ARG A 330 27.37 6.71 -6.23
C ARG A 330 27.21 6.25 -4.78
N PHE A 331 26.08 5.61 -4.44
CA PHE A 331 25.75 5.31 -3.06
C PHE A 331 25.27 3.87 -2.79
N MET A 332 25.10 3.03 -3.82
CA MET A 332 24.56 1.70 -3.65
C MET A 332 25.05 0.69 -4.69
N ASN A 333 24.70 -0.57 -4.47
CA ASN A 333 24.71 -1.62 -5.48
C ASN A 333 23.41 -1.55 -6.30
N GLU A 334 23.50 -1.22 -7.57
CA GLU A 334 22.34 -1.01 -8.43
C GLU A 334 21.69 -2.32 -8.93
N ASP A 335 22.28 -3.49 -8.66
CA ASP A 335 21.64 -4.78 -8.94
C ASP A 335 20.81 -5.30 -7.74
N ALA A 336 20.64 -4.47 -6.71
CA ALA A 336 19.78 -4.75 -5.58
C ALA A 336 18.30 -4.64 -5.98
N GLU A 337 17.45 -5.39 -5.28
CA GLU A 337 16.02 -5.30 -5.47
C GLU A 337 15.50 -3.90 -5.11
N PHE A 338 14.37 -3.53 -5.68
CA PHE A 338 13.84 -2.17 -5.55
C PHE A 338 13.58 -1.74 -4.09
N GLU A 339 13.14 -2.66 -3.26
CA GLU A 339 12.91 -2.40 -1.83
C GLU A 339 14.20 -2.04 -1.08
N GLN A 340 15.35 -2.58 -1.54
CA GLN A 340 16.66 -2.21 -0.96
C GLN A 340 17.07 -0.78 -1.35
N LEU A 341 16.74 -0.32 -2.56
CA LEU A 341 16.95 1.08 -2.96
C LEU A 341 16.30 2.03 -1.96
N ASN A 342 15.07 1.76 -1.53
CA ASN A 342 14.39 2.60 -0.53
C ASN A 342 15.16 2.68 0.79
N ASN A 343 15.82 1.60 1.21
CA ASN A 343 16.64 1.60 2.42
C ASN A 343 17.87 2.50 2.27
N GLU A 344 18.55 2.45 1.11
CA GLU A 344 19.69 3.31 0.83
C GLU A 344 19.29 4.79 0.73
N LEU A 345 18.12 5.08 0.14
CA LEU A 345 17.62 6.44 -0.02
C LEU A 345 17.27 7.14 1.30
N ARG A 346 17.01 6.38 2.38
CA ARG A 346 16.76 6.96 3.73
C ARG A 346 17.96 7.73 4.29
N TYR A 347 19.16 7.39 3.85
CA TYR A 347 20.41 7.94 4.35
C TYR A 347 21.09 8.93 3.40
N GLN A 348 20.45 9.25 2.27
CA GLN A 348 21.00 10.18 1.29
C GLN A 348 20.78 11.64 1.73
N PRO A 349 21.59 12.59 1.21
CA PRO A 349 21.49 14.01 1.55
C PRO A 349 20.09 14.61 1.32
N LYS A 350 19.36 14.09 0.32
CA LYS A 350 17.97 14.44 0.04
C LYS A 350 17.18 13.13 -0.10
N PRO A 351 16.56 12.65 0.97
CA PRO A 351 15.86 11.38 0.96
C PRO A 351 14.81 11.29 -0.16
N GLY A 352 14.82 10.17 -0.89
CA GLY A 352 13.90 9.92 -1.99
C GLY A 352 14.38 10.39 -3.37
N TRP A 353 15.39 11.25 -3.46
CA TRP A 353 15.90 11.77 -4.73
C TRP A 353 17.19 11.07 -5.15
N TYR A 354 17.28 10.74 -6.45
CA TYR A 354 18.46 10.14 -7.07
C TYR A 354 18.40 10.27 -8.59
N SER A 355 19.53 10.04 -9.27
CA SER A 355 19.59 10.01 -10.73
C SER A 355 20.18 8.70 -11.23
N GLN A 356 19.57 8.12 -12.26
CA GLN A 356 20.14 7.00 -13.02
C GLN A 356 20.91 7.54 -14.21
N ILE A 357 22.17 7.07 -14.39
CA ILE A 357 23.09 7.55 -15.42
C ILE A 357 23.46 6.39 -16.35
N PHE A 358 23.31 6.59 -17.65
CA PHE A 358 23.65 5.61 -18.69
C PHE A 358 24.05 6.30 -20.01
N ASP A 359 24.46 5.53 -20.99
CA ASP A 359 24.92 6.06 -22.27
C ASP A 359 24.14 5.52 -23.48
N ALA A 360 24.59 5.86 -24.70
CA ALA A 360 23.91 5.48 -25.94
C ALA A 360 23.74 3.96 -26.14
N ASN A 361 24.54 3.15 -25.44
CA ASN A 361 24.53 1.68 -25.58
C ASN A 361 23.43 1.00 -24.71
N TYR A 362 22.61 1.75 -23.99
CA TYR A 362 21.68 1.24 -22.96
C TYR A 362 20.68 0.20 -23.50
N VAL A 363 20.23 0.32 -24.76
CA VAL A 363 19.25 -0.62 -25.34
C VAL A 363 19.85 -2.02 -25.44
N ASP A 364 21.10 -2.11 -25.94
CA ASP A 364 21.81 -3.39 -26.04
C ASP A 364 22.16 -3.95 -24.67
N GLN A 365 22.59 -3.08 -23.74
CA GLN A 365 22.91 -3.45 -22.37
C GLN A 365 21.70 -4.04 -21.63
N VAL A 366 20.54 -3.38 -21.66
CA VAL A 366 19.30 -3.87 -21.03
C VAL A 366 18.84 -5.19 -21.65
N THR A 367 18.97 -5.32 -22.98
CA THR A 367 18.64 -6.57 -23.69
C THR A 367 19.56 -7.72 -23.23
N GLU A 368 20.85 -7.46 -23.08
CA GLU A 368 21.83 -8.43 -22.57
C GLU A 368 21.52 -8.86 -21.12
N TRP A 369 21.00 -7.94 -20.31
CA TRP A 369 20.57 -8.23 -18.92
C TRP A 369 19.26 -9.02 -18.84
N GLY A 370 18.59 -9.26 -19.98
CA GLY A 370 17.30 -9.94 -20.06
C GLY A 370 16.10 -9.03 -19.76
N GLY A 371 16.35 -7.71 -19.68
CA GLY A 371 15.33 -6.69 -19.51
C GLY A 371 14.72 -6.21 -20.83
N ARG A 372 13.80 -5.27 -20.74
CA ARG A 372 13.20 -4.60 -21.90
C ARG A 372 13.42 -3.09 -21.80
N ALA A 373 14.41 -2.60 -22.52
CA ALA A 373 14.66 -1.17 -22.58
C ALA A 373 13.46 -0.38 -23.14
N THR A 374 13.31 0.84 -22.64
CA THR A 374 12.46 1.84 -23.30
C THR A 374 13.18 2.30 -24.57
N ASP A 375 12.55 2.14 -25.75
CA ASP A 375 13.11 2.61 -27.02
C ASP A 375 13.45 4.11 -26.96
N PRO A 376 14.51 4.59 -27.63
CA PRO A 376 14.90 6.01 -27.58
C PRO A 376 13.77 7.00 -27.91
N GLU A 377 12.95 6.67 -28.93
CA GLU A 377 11.80 7.50 -29.31
C GLU A 377 10.71 7.56 -28.22
N LYS A 378 10.54 6.45 -27.47
CA LYS A 378 9.61 6.41 -26.33
C LYS A 378 10.18 7.09 -25.09
N LEU A 379 11.51 7.16 -24.99
CA LEU A 379 12.18 7.86 -23.90
C LEU A 379 11.97 9.38 -24.02
N GLU A 380 11.87 9.90 -25.25
CA GLU A 380 11.65 11.32 -25.54
C GLU A 380 10.39 11.91 -24.88
N ILE A 381 9.38 11.08 -24.61
CA ILE A 381 8.15 11.51 -23.93
C ILE A 381 8.42 12.04 -22.51
N TYR A 382 9.52 11.63 -21.89
CA TYR A 382 9.95 12.04 -20.56
C TYR A 382 10.98 13.17 -20.56
N MET A 383 11.34 13.72 -21.74
CA MET A 383 12.36 14.78 -21.88
C MET A 383 11.71 16.16 -21.90
N PRO A 384 12.11 17.07 -20.99
CA PRO A 384 11.48 18.41 -20.90
C PRO A 384 11.75 19.27 -22.14
N ASP A 385 12.91 19.09 -22.79
CA ASP A 385 13.33 19.89 -23.94
C ASP A 385 12.63 19.51 -25.26
N ILE A 386 11.87 18.41 -25.27
CA ILE A 386 11.13 17.97 -26.46
C ILE A 386 9.67 18.42 -26.33
N GLU A 387 9.27 19.34 -27.22
CA GLU A 387 7.87 19.80 -27.30
C GLU A 387 6.99 18.72 -27.96
N MET A 388 6.10 18.14 -27.18
CA MET A 388 5.17 17.12 -27.66
C MET A 388 3.90 17.07 -26.79
N ASP A 389 2.81 16.53 -27.37
CA ASP A 389 1.57 16.30 -26.63
C ASP A 389 1.70 15.05 -25.73
N ARG A 390 1.65 15.26 -24.42
CA ARG A 390 1.75 14.24 -23.38
C ARG A 390 0.41 13.97 -22.68
N SER A 391 -0.67 14.48 -23.24
CA SER A 391 -2.00 14.32 -22.67
C SER A 391 -2.50 12.87 -22.71
N VAL A 392 -3.57 12.61 -21.96
CA VAL A 392 -4.30 11.33 -22.00
C VAL A 392 -4.90 11.12 -23.39
N GLU A 393 -5.42 12.18 -24.02
CA GLU A 393 -6.05 12.17 -25.32
C GLU A 393 -5.07 11.78 -26.43
N SER A 394 -3.79 12.12 -26.32
CA SER A 394 -2.75 11.68 -27.25
C SER A 394 -2.39 10.21 -27.12
N GLY A 395 -2.85 9.55 -26.07
CA GLY A 395 -2.48 8.17 -25.69
C GLY A 395 -1.15 8.07 -24.95
N ALA A 396 -0.45 9.19 -24.75
CA ALA A 396 0.80 9.25 -24.00
C ALA A 396 0.55 9.17 -22.48
N GLY A 397 -0.31 10.02 -21.94
CA GLY A 397 -0.74 10.03 -20.54
C GLY A 397 0.44 10.08 -19.55
N VAL A 398 1.40 10.98 -19.76
CA VAL A 398 2.55 11.16 -18.87
C VAL A 398 2.29 12.31 -17.92
N LEU A 399 2.45 12.05 -16.63
CA LEU A 399 2.31 13.07 -15.59
C LEU A 399 3.49 14.04 -15.62
N GLU A 400 3.24 15.33 -15.41
CA GLU A 400 4.24 16.38 -15.54
C GLU A 400 5.51 16.14 -14.71
N TYR A 401 5.37 15.64 -13.49
CA TYR A 401 6.50 15.37 -12.59
C TYR A 401 7.38 14.18 -13.01
N LEU A 402 6.99 13.43 -14.06
CA LEU A 402 7.78 12.34 -14.65
C LEU A 402 8.64 12.81 -15.84
N ILE A 403 8.48 14.07 -16.25
CA ILE A 403 9.19 14.65 -17.38
C ILE A 403 10.50 15.25 -16.86
N ASP A 404 11.43 14.37 -16.53
CA ASP A 404 12.73 14.73 -15.94
C ASP A 404 13.83 13.72 -16.41
N THR A 405 13.83 13.45 -17.72
CA THR A 405 14.87 12.65 -18.39
C THR A 405 15.65 13.57 -19.32
N HIS A 406 16.97 13.52 -19.26
CA HIS A 406 17.86 14.39 -20.00
C HIS A 406 18.78 13.57 -20.92
N ARG A 407 19.11 14.16 -22.10
CA ARG A 407 20.02 13.59 -23.09
C ARG A 407 21.04 14.67 -23.50
N CYS A 408 22.31 14.46 -23.19
CA CYS A 408 23.37 15.43 -23.37
C CYS A 408 24.59 14.82 -24.07
N ASP A 409 25.40 15.64 -24.74
CA ASP A 409 26.60 15.19 -25.42
C ASP A 409 27.80 15.02 -24.48
N THR A 410 27.77 15.70 -23.31
CA THR A 410 28.81 15.59 -22.28
C THR A 410 28.22 15.33 -20.90
N LEU A 411 29.05 14.82 -19.99
CA LEU A 411 28.66 14.60 -18.58
C LEU A 411 28.49 15.92 -17.83
N GLU A 412 29.20 16.97 -18.20
CA GLU A 412 29.05 18.31 -17.65
C GLU A 412 27.66 18.88 -17.95
N GLU A 413 27.23 18.81 -19.22
CA GLU A 413 25.89 19.23 -19.64
C GLU A 413 24.80 18.39 -18.93
N LEU A 414 25.04 17.09 -18.79
CA LEU A 414 24.11 16.22 -18.10
C LEU A 414 23.98 16.58 -16.61
N ALA A 415 25.10 16.86 -15.94
CA ALA A 415 25.12 17.28 -14.55
C ALA A 415 24.36 18.61 -14.35
N GLU A 416 24.56 19.58 -15.26
CA GLU A 416 23.82 20.85 -15.24
C GLU A 416 22.31 20.61 -15.41
N ALA A 417 21.91 19.75 -16.34
CA ALA A 417 20.51 19.42 -16.60
C ALA A 417 19.85 18.73 -15.40
N LEU A 418 20.58 17.84 -14.72
CA LEU A 418 20.11 17.13 -13.50
C LEU A 418 20.20 18.01 -12.23
N GLY A 419 20.87 19.15 -12.27
CA GLY A 419 21.04 20.03 -11.11
C GLY A 419 22.02 19.48 -10.05
N ILE A 420 22.96 18.61 -10.45
CA ILE A 420 23.95 17.98 -9.55
C ILE A 420 25.37 18.50 -9.84
N PRO A 421 26.34 18.40 -8.89
CA PRO A 421 27.71 18.86 -9.11
C PRO A 421 28.43 18.09 -10.21
N ALA A 422 28.88 18.78 -11.27
CA ALA A 422 29.50 18.17 -12.43
C ALA A 422 30.79 17.39 -12.09
N ASP A 423 31.68 17.99 -11.30
CA ASP A 423 32.93 17.33 -10.89
C ASP A 423 32.67 16.00 -10.14
N ALA A 424 31.61 15.94 -9.33
CA ALA A 424 31.24 14.74 -8.58
C ALA A 424 30.63 13.67 -9.48
N LEU A 425 29.74 14.05 -10.41
CA LEU A 425 29.18 13.12 -11.39
C LEU A 425 30.29 12.50 -12.25
N ILE A 426 31.20 13.32 -12.79
CA ILE A 426 32.31 12.86 -13.63
C ILE A 426 33.18 11.90 -12.83
N ALA A 427 33.57 12.25 -11.59
CA ALA A 427 34.35 11.38 -10.73
C ALA A 427 33.66 10.04 -10.44
N SER A 428 32.33 10.05 -10.23
CA SER A 428 31.55 8.83 -10.04
C SER A 428 31.52 7.94 -11.30
N VAL A 429 31.36 8.53 -12.48
CA VAL A 429 31.40 7.79 -13.75
C VAL A 429 32.79 7.25 -14.03
N GLU A 430 33.86 8.05 -13.83
CA GLU A 430 35.24 7.59 -13.98
C GLU A 430 35.56 6.43 -13.04
N ARG A 431 35.20 6.56 -11.76
CA ARG A 431 35.38 5.49 -10.77
C ARG A 431 34.59 4.23 -11.15
N TYR A 432 33.33 4.38 -11.58
CA TYR A 432 32.54 3.26 -12.04
C TYR A 432 33.18 2.56 -13.24
N ASN A 433 33.70 3.31 -14.22
CA ASN A 433 34.39 2.76 -15.37
C ASN A 433 35.69 2.02 -15.02
N GLU A 434 36.46 2.49 -14.02
CA GLU A 434 37.62 1.77 -13.48
C GLU A 434 37.21 0.39 -12.92
N LEU A 435 36.09 0.32 -12.20
CA LEU A 435 35.56 -0.93 -11.63
C LEU A 435 35.08 -1.88 -12.74
N VAL A 436 34.47 -1.35 -13.80
CA VAL A 436 34.10 -2.13 -15.00
C VAL A 436 35.36 -2.73 -15.64
N ASP A 437 36.41 -1.95 -15.85
CA ASP A 437 37.69 -2.41 -16.43
C ASP A 437 38.38 -3.46 -15.55
N ALA A 438 38.25 -3.34 -14.25
CA ALA A 438 38.74 -4.32 -13.29
C ALA A 438 37.90 -5.62 -13.26
N GLY A 439 36.68 -5.61 -13.85
CA GLY A 439 35.76 -6.73 -13.83
C GLY A 439 35.21 -7.08 -12.43
N PHE A 440 35.35 -6.16 -11.48
CA PHE A 440 34.96 -6.37 -10.08
C PHE A 440 34.63 -5.04 -9.41
N ASP A 441 33.41 -4.95 -8.87
CA ASP A 441 32.99 -3.81 -8.08
C ASP A 441 33.43 -3.97 -6.62
N SER A 442 34.57 -3.35 -6.29
CA SER A 442 35.12 -3.35 -4.92
C SER A 442 34.39 -2.38 -3.99
N ASP A 443 33.57 -1.48 -4.51
CA ASP A 443 32.95 -0.41 -3.74
C ASP A 443 31.58 -0.85 -3.20
N PHE A 444 30.73 -1.48 -4.05
CA PHE A 444 29.38 -1.86 -3.65
C PHE A 444 29.02 -3.32 -3.99
N GLY A 445 29.89 -4.05 -4.73
CA GLY A 445 29.70 -5.47 -5.00
C GLY A 445 28.67 -5.78 -6.10
N LYS A 446 28.40 -4.85 -7.00
CA LYS A 446 27.55 -5.06 -8.18
C LYS A 446 28.08 -6.20 -9.03
N LYS A 447 27.19 -7.09 -9.48
CA LYS A 447 27.58 -8.25 -10.30
C LYS A 447 28.20 -7.82 -11.62
N ALA A 448 29.31 -8.45 -12.00
CA ALA A 448 30.05 -8.11 -13.20
C ALA A 448 29.21 -8.16 -14.50
N CYS A 449 28.20 -9.03 -14.57
CA CYS A 449 27.29 -9.11 -15.72
C CYS A 449 26.47 -7.83 -15.94
N TYR A 450 26.24 -7.04 -14.88
CA TYR A 450 25.53 -5.76 -14.96
C TYR A 450 26.45 -4.55 -15.06
N MET A 451 27.76 -4.75 -15.01
CA MET A 451 28.73 -3.66 -15.09
C MET A 451 29.04 -3.34 -16.55
N LYS A 452 28.62 -2.18 -17.00
CA LYS A 452 28.85 -1.67 -18.36
C LYS A 452 29.44 -0.26 -18.30
N ARG A 453 30.42 0.02 -19.15
CA ARG A 453 31.04 1.36 -19.22
C ARG A 453 30.02 2.42 -19.61
N ILE A 454 30.23 3.62 -19.12
CA ILE A 454 29.49 4.84 -19.49
C ILE A 454 30.50 5.77 -20.14
N ASP A 455 30.66 5.70 -21.47
CA ASP A 455 31.68 6.43 -22.23
C ASP A 455 31.27 6.78 -23.65
N THR A 456 30.07 6.42 -24.10
CA THR A 456 29.58 6.62 -25.45
C THR A 456 28.42 7.63 -25.48
N PRO A 457 28.68 8.88 -25.94
CA PRO A 457 27.60 9.85 -26.03
C PRO A 457 26.53 9.48 -27.09
N PRO A 458 25.30 9.97 -26.99
CA PRO A 458 24.83 10.83 -25.90
C PRO A 458 24.70 10.11 -24.57
N PHE A 459 24.95 10.87 -23.50
CA PHE A 459 24.70 10.45 -22.13
C PHE A 459 23.27 10.76 -21.73
N TYR A 460 22.69 9.89 -20.91
CA TYR A 460 21.33 10.02 -20.40
C TYR A 460 21.33 10.08 -18.90
N GLY A 461 20.44 10.89 -18.35
CA GLY A 461 20.15 10.96 -16.94
C GLY A 461 18.63 10.98 -16.70
N ILE A 462 18.16 10.15 -15.78
CA ILE A 462 16.77 10.18 -15.31
C ILE A 462 16.80 10.61 -13.88
N HIS A 463 16.32 11.83 -13.60
CA HIS A 463 16.13 12.31 -12.23
C HIS A 463 14.86 11.71 -11.65
N LYS A 464 14.98 11.03 -10.54
CA LYS A 464 13.89 10.24 -9.94
C LYS A 464 13.58 10.69 -8.53
N HIS A 465 12.30 10.61 -8.19
CA HIS A 465 11.79 11.03 -6.91
C HIS A 465 10.87 9.98 -6.30
N ILE A 466 11.40 9.22 -5.35
CA ILE A 466 10.62 8.28 -4.55
C ILE A 466 9.96 9.02 -3.39
N ARG A 467 8.64 8.86 -3.27
CA ARG A 467 7.83 9.50 -2.23
C ARG A 467 7.06 8.46 -1.43
N VAL A 468 6.67 8.80 -0.21
CA VAL A 468 5.75 7.96 0.57
C VAL A 468 4.37 8.00 -0.09
N SER A 469 3.97 6.87 -0.68
CA SER A 469 2.65 6.71 -1.29
C SER A 469 1.58 6.35 -0.25
N ALA A 470 1.93 5.54 0.75
CA ALA A 470 1.06 5.21 1.88
C ALA A 470 1.88 4.72 3.08
N LEU A 471 1.32 4.87 4.28
CA LEU A 471 1.75 4.15 5.47
C LEU A 471 0.76 2.99 5.69
N CYS A 472 1.26 1.76 5.60
CA CYS A 472 0.41 0.58 5.47
C CYS A 472 0.19 -0.12 6.82
N ALA A 473 -0.14 0.65 7.84
CA ALA A 473 -0.49 0.18 9.18
C ALA A 473 -1.53 1.10 9.82
N GLY A 474 -2.42 0.54 10.60
CA GLY A 474 -3.53 1.27 11.17
C GLY A 474 -4.05 0.68 12.49
N MET A 475 -5.35 0.80 12.71
CA MET A 475 -6.04 0.24 13.86
C MET A 475 -5.81 -1.26 13.96
N THR A 476 -5.63 -1.78 15.18
CA THR A 476 -5.61 -3.25 15.34
C THR A 476 -6.94 -3.85 14.94
N VAL A 477 -6.88 -4.92 14.15
CA VAL A 477 -8.05 -5.67 13.68
C VAL A 477 -7.83 -7.17 13.84
N ASN A 478 -8.92 -7.93 13.89
CA ASN A 478 -8.84 -9.38 13.74
C ASN A 478 -8.79 -9.78 12.24
N ALA A 479 -8.69 -11.08 11.96
CA ALA A 479 -8.64 -11.61 10.60
C ALA A 479 -9.86 -11.22 9.72
N ASN A 480 -10.94 -10.76 10.31
CA ASN A 480 -12.18 -10.35 9.66
C ASN A 480 -12.34 -8.81 9.60
N TYR A 481 -11.25 -8.06 9.75
CA TYR A 481 -11.25 -6.59 9.75
C TYR A 481 -12.14 -5.91 10.82
N GLN A 482 -12.61 -6.65 11.84
CA GLN A 482 -13.24 -6.04 12.99
C GLN A 482 -12.20 -5.37 13.87
N VAL A 483 -12.43 -4.11 14.23
CA VAL A 483 -11.51 -3.33 15.07
C VAL A 483 -11.42 -3.93 16.46
N THR A 484 -10.20 -4.03 16.98
CA THR A 484 -9.92 -4.58 18.30
C THR A 484 -9.24 -3.57 19.22
N LYS A 485 -9.34 -3.81 20.51
CA LYS A 485 -8.43 -3.23 21.49
C LYS A 485 -7.05 -3.88 21.38
N ILE A 486 -6.05 -3.33 22.07
CA ILE A 486 -4.70 -3.87 22.05
C ILE A 486 -4.59 -5.31 22.59
N ASP A 487 -5.52 -5.72 23.45
CA ASP A 487 -5.60 -7.07 23.99
C ASP A 487 -6.31 -8.07 23.07
N GLY A 488 -6.72 -7.65 21.87
CA GLY A 488 -7.46 -8.45 20.90
C GLY A 488 -8.97 -8.50 21.09
N THR A 489 -9.52 -7.83 22.12
CA THR A 489 -10.97 -7.75 22.33
C THR A 489 -11.63 -6.95 21.21
N VAL A 490 -12.60 -7.53 20.53
CA VAL A 490 -13.34 -6.87 19.44
C VAL A 490 -14.19 -5.72 19.99
N ILE A 491 -14.15 -4.57 19.31
CA ILE A 491 -15.10 -3.47 19.53
C ILE A 491 -16.35 -3.76 18.67
N PRO A 492 -17.50 -4.02 19.27
CA PRO A 492 -18.68 -4.44 18.50
C PRO A 492 -19.15 -3.38 17.51
N ASN A 493 -19.67 -3.84 16.36
CA ASN A 493 -20.23 -3.02 15.28
C ASN A 493 -19.23 -2.04 14.65
N LEU A 494 -17.92 -2.34 14.72
CA LEU A 494 -16.88 -1.50 14.15
C LEU A 494 -15.91 -2.32 13.29
N TRP A 495 -15.75 -1.90 12.03
CA TRP A 495 -14.78 -2.45 11.07
C TRP A 495 -13.85 -1.34 10.62
N ALA A 496 -12.67 -1.75 10.15
CA ALA A 496 -11.74 -0.87 9.45
C ALA A 496 -11.26 -1.52 8.16
N THR A 497 -10.91 -0.73 7.14
CA THR A 497 -10.53 -1.25 5.81
C THR A 497 -9.28 -0.59 5.26
N GLY A 498 -8.63 -1.26 4.33
CA GLY A 498 -7.45 -0.73 3.63
C GLY A 498 -6.27 -0.46 4.55
N PHE A 499 -5.47 0.55 4.24
CA PHE A 499 -4.24 0.85 4.99
C PHE A 499 -4.47 1.42 6.40
N GLY A 500 -5.69 1.87 6.70
CA GLY A 500 -6.07 2.23 8.08
C GLY A 500 -6.34 1.03 8.99
N ALA A 501 -6.26 -0.21 8.48
CA ALA A 501 -6.64 -1.43 9.18
C ALA A 501 -5.51 -2.45 9.25
N GLY A 502 -5.04 -2.76 10.45
CA GLY A 502 -3.99 -3.75 10.67
C GLY A 502 -2.66 -3.40 10.00
N GLN A 503 -1.85 -4.41 9.73
CA GLN A 503 -0.58 -4.30 9.00
C GLN A 503 -0.34 -5.58 8.21
N LEU A 504 -0.79 -5.60 6.97
CA LEU A 504 -0.75 -6.80 6.14
C LEU A 504 0.68 -7.33 5.90
N CYS A 505 1.61 -6.49 5.43
CA CYS A 505 2.98 -6.92 5.09
C CYS A 505 3.93 -7.03 6.28
N GLY A 506 3.88 -6.09 7.22
CA GLY A 506 4.74 -6.08 8.41
C GLY A 506 6.23 -5.78 8.17
N LEU A 507 6.65 -5.53 6.94
CA LEU A 507 8.00 -5.08 6.59
C LEU A 507 8.12 -3.55 6.66
N PRO A 508 9.32 -2.97 6.75
CA PRO A 508 9.52 -1.54 6.55
C PRO A 508 8.93 -1.07 5.22
N ASP A 509 9.15 -1.79 4.12
CA ASP A 509 8.55 -1.49 2.82
C ASP A 509 7.48 -2.52 2.43
N TRP A 510 6.50 -2.08 1.64
CA TRP A 510 5.43 -2.93 1.14
C TRP A 510 5.98 -3.98 0.17
N SER A 511 5.63 -5.25 0.37
CA SER A 511 6.04 -6.35 -0.50
C SER A 511 5.51 -6.18 -1.93
N MET A 512 6.39 -6.41 -2.89
CA MET A 512 6.08 -6.41 -4.33
C MET A 512 5.77 -7.80 -4.88
N TYR A 513 5.81 -8.84 -4.06
CA TYR A 513 5.57 -10.23 -4.46
C TYR A 513 4.26 -10.42 -5.24
N THR A 514 3.21 -9.72 -4.82
CA THR A 514 1.92 -9.71 -5.51
C THR A 514 1.59 -8.30 -5.99
N GLY A 515 2.09 -7.91 -7.16
CA GLY A 515 1.83 -6.59 -7.74
C GLY A 515 0.34 -6.30 -7.90
N GLY A 516 -0.13 -5.12 -7.47
CA GLY A 516 -1.54 -4.73 -7.45
C GLY A 516 -2.31 -5.16 -6.19
N MET A 517 -1.68 -5.91 -5.29
CA MET A 517 -2.29 -6.34 -4.03
C MET A 517 -2.73 -5.14 -3.16
N SER A 518 -2.01 -4.03 -3.20
CA SER A 518 -2.31 -2.84 -2.40
C SER A 518 -3.72 -2.30 -2.64
N ALA A 519 -4.10 -2.06 -3.90
CA ALA A 519 -5.45 -1.63 -4.24
C ALA A 519 -6.46 -2.79 -4.11
N GLY A 520 -6.08 -3.99 -4.55
CA GLY A 520 -6.89 -5.21 -4.41
C GLY A 520 -7.28 -5.50 -2.95
N HIS A 521 -6.33 -5.36 -2.02
CA HIS A 521 -6.56 -5.51 -0.58
C HIS A 521 -7.54 -4.46 -0.05
N CYS A 522 -7.38 -3.18 -0.44
CA CYS A 522 -8.31 -2.14 -0.02
C CYS A 522 -9.74 -2.39 -0.54
N MET A 523 -9.89 -2.77 -1.80
CA MET A 523 -11.17 -3.09 -2.42
C MET A 523 -11.82 -4.31 -1.77
N THR A 524 -11.03 -5.37 -1.55
CA THR A 524 -11.51 -6.63 -0.95
C THR A 524 -11.97 -6.42 0.50
N SER A 525 -11.14 -5.78 1.32
CA SER A 525 -11.54 -5.48 2.71
C SER A 525 -12.76 -4.57 2.75
N GLY A 526 -12.85 -3.56 1.87
CA GLY A 526 -14.02 -2.70 1.76
C GLY A 526 -15.29 -3.46 1.44
N ARG A 527 -15.29 -4.20 0.33
CA ARG A 527 -16.44 -4.99 -0.12
C ARG A 527 -16.95 -5.94 0.97
N TYR A 528 -16.07 -6.75 1.52
CA TYR A 528 -16.47 -7.77 2.49
C TYR A 528 -16.83 -7.20 3.87
N CYS A 529 -16.26 -6.07 4.28
CA CYS A 529 -16.75 -5.34 5.48
C CYS A 529 -18.13 -4.74 5.24
N GLY A 530 -18.44 -4.24 4.04
CA GLY A 530 -19.78 -3.80 3.66
C GLY A 530 -20.81 -4.92 3.75
N ILE A 531 -20.51 -6.08 3.18
CA ILE A 531 -21.32 -7.29 3.26
C ILE A 531 -21.52 -7.71 4.71
N ALA A 532 -20.42 -7.78 5.49
CA ALA A 532 -20.46 -8.22 6.89
C ALA A 532 -21.26 -7.26 7.78
N ALA A 533 -21.12 -5.97 7.61
CA ALA A 533 -21.90 -4.97 8.35
C ALA A 533 -23.39 -5.06 8.00
N ALA A 534 -23.74 -5.31 6.73
CA ALA A 534 -25.12 -5.42 6.30
C ALA A 534 -25.80 -6.72 6.78
N THR A 535 -25.10 -7.86 6.72
CA THR A 535 -25.68 -9.21 6.84
C THR A 535 -25.23 -9.99 8.08
N GLY A 536 -24.12 -9.60 8.71
CA GLY A 536 -23.44 -10.38 9.76
C GLY A 536 -22.61 -11.56 9.23
N LYS A 537 -22.39 -11.67 7.90
CA LYS A 537 -21.64 -12.74 7.25
C LYS A 537 -20.61 -12.16 6.28
N TYR A 538 -19.59 -12.93 5.95
CA TYR A 538 -18.53 -12.56 5.00
C TYR A 538 -18.70 -13.23 3.63
N GLU A 539 -19.91 -13.64 3.29
CA GLU A 539 -20.24 -14.18 1.97
C GLU A 539 -21.30 -13.29 1.32
N PRO A 540 -21.09 -12.82 0.08
CA PRO A 540 -22.13 -12.08 -0.64
C PRO A 540 -23.35 -12.98 -0.91
N THR A 541 -24.55 -12.42 -0.83
CA THR A 541 -25.79 -13.15 -1.14
C THR A 541 -25.77 -13.69 -2.58
N THR A 542 -25.13 -12.94 -3.50
CA THR A 542 -24.93 -13.35 -4.88
C THR A 542 -23.48 -13.09 -5.27
N PRO A 543 -22.60 -14.11 -5.19
CA PRO A 543 -21.22 -14.00 -5.66
C PRO A 543 -21.18 -13.74 -7.17
N ILE A 544 -20.23 -12.90 -7.60
CA ILE A 544 -20.01 -12.63 -9.03
C ILE A 544 -19.09 -13.69 -9.63
N THR A 545 -19.50 -14.23 -10.77
CA THR A 545 -18.81 -15.29 -11.50
C THR A 545 -18.23 -14.78 -12.83
N ASP A 546 -17.44 -15.60 -13.52
CA ASP A 546 -16.96 -15.29 -14.87
C ASP A 546 -18.09 -15.24 -15.90
N GLU A 547 -19.20 -15.92 -15.66
CA GLU A 547 -20.40 -15.81 -16.49
C GLU A 547 -21.00 -14.39 -16.40
N ASP A 548 -20.98 -13.78 -15.22
CA ASP A 548 -21.43 -12.40 -15.03
C ASP A 548 -20.47 -11.40 -15.69
N VAL A 549 -19.15 -11.65 -15.61
CA VAL A 549 -18.13 -10.84 -16.30
C VAL A 549 -18.31 -10.92 -17.81
N ALA A 550 -18.52 -12.11 -18.37
CA ALA A 550 -18.82 -12.30 -19.78
C ALA A 550 -20.14 -11.61 -20.18
N ALA A 551 -21.18 -11.71 -19.35
CA ALA A 551 -22.47 -11.05 -19.59
C ALA A 551 -22.35 -9.52 -19.55
N ALA A 552 -21.40 -8.98 -18.77
CA ALA A 552 -21.07 -7.55 -18.78
C ALA A 552 -20.34 -7.09 -20.05
N GLY A 553 -19.91 -8.02 -20.92
CA GLY A 553 -19.37 -7.72 -22.25
C GLY A 553 -17.87 -7.97 -22.41
N TYR A 554 -17.23 -8.64 -21.48
CA TYR A 554 -15.80 -9.00 -21.59
C TYR A 554 -15.58 -10.29 -22.39
N ASP A 555 -14.51 -10.34 -23.18
CA ASP A 555 -14.04 -11.56 -23.86
C ASP A 555 -13.19 -12.38 -22.90
N MET A 556 -13.75 -13.47 -22.38
CA MET A 556 -13.07 -14.32 -21.42
C MET A 556 -11.83 -15.01 -22.00
N ASP A 557 -11.79 -15.31 -23.31
CA ASP A 557 -10.60 -15.86 -23.95
C ASP A 557 -9.42 -14.87 -23.93
N VAL A 558 -9.70 -13.56 -23.97
CA VAL A 558 -8.67 -12.52 -23.84
C VAL A 558 -8.18 -12.45 -22.39
N ILE A 559 -9.10 -12.52 -21.43
CA ILE A 559 -8.76 -12.49 -19.99
C ILE A 559 -7.87 -13.67 -19.63
N HIS A 560 -8.23 -14.88 -20.07
CA HIS A 560 -7.45 -16.10 -19.79
C HIS A 560 -6.20 -16.26 -20.67
N GLY A 561 -5.93 -15.31 -21.58
CA GLY A 561 -4.75 -15.34 -22.43
C GLY A 561 -4.76 -16.45 -23.51
N VAL A 562 -5.96 -16.88 -23.93
CA VAL A 562 -6.15 -17.90 -24.98
C VAL A 562 -6.10 -17.26 -26.37
N LYS A 563 -6.33 -15.96 -26.51
CA LYS A 563 -6.25 -15.15 -27.74
C LYS A 563 -5.17 -14.09 -27.66
#